data_7745eeec27ef05af720dfcb60517160f
#
_entry.id   7745eeec27ef05af720dfcb60517160f
#
_cell.length_a   1.000
_cell.length_b   1.000
_cell.length_c   1.000
_cell.angle_alpha   90.00
_cell.angle_beta   90.00
_cell.angle_gamma   90.00
#
_symmetry.space_group_name_H-M   'P 1'
#
loop_
_entity.id
_entity.type
_entity.pdbx_description
1 polymer ?
#
loop_
_entity_poly.entity_id
_entity_poly.type
_entity_poly.pdbx_seq_one_letter_code
_entity_poly.pdbx_strand_id
1 'polypeptide(L)'
;MSANEPGQPPLLSSALSHGEWTSNLQPPHVVLAIGAHPDDIEFGCGGTLAKWAASGAMIHHLVLTDGSKGTWDVDADTAQLIERRQHEQRRAAQRLGATGEVRFLGAVDGELVHDSSMVDTVALAIRQLTPDVVLGHDPWKRYRLHPDHRNAGLITCDAIVAARDPHFLRHHMATHGVPHHRPAALLLWEADEPNHYEDVSGWVDTKLAALEAHESQFESTMKTTDGDLSAFRGRIRDRLATLGAPHGLGAAEIFHLIDQL
;
A
#
# COMPACT_ATOMS: atom_id res chain seq x y z
N MET A 1 -6.68 -41.33 -11.42
CA MET A 1 -5.30 -40.80 -11.44
C MET A 1 -5.45 -39.31 -11.69
N SER A 2 -5.43 -38.52 -10.64
CA SER A 2 -5.59 -37.07 -10.66
C SER A 2 -4.21 -36.46 -10.89
N ALA A 3 -4.07 -35.68 -11.94
CA ALA A 3 -2.84 -34.96 -12.25
C ALA A 3 -2.68 -33.79 -11.25
N ASN A 4 -1.59 -33.80 -10.50
CA ASN A 4 -1.13 -32.64 -9.73
C ASN A 4 -0.73 -31.55 -10.71
N GLU A 5 -1.39 -30.39 -10.63
CA GLU A 5 -0.90 -29.15 -11.24
C GLU A 5 0.33 -28.64 -10.44
N PRO A 6 1.44 -28.31 -11.11
CA PRO A 6 2.60 -27.74 -10.43
C PRO A 6 2.41 -26.22 -10.26
N GLY A 7 2.48 -25.73 -9.02
CA GLY A 7 2.82 -24.35 -8.77
C GLY A 7 1.87 -23.48 -7.94
N GLN A 8 1.00 -24.03 -7.11
CA GLN A 8 0.41 -23.22 -6.04
C GLN A 8 1.36 -23.17 -4.84
N PRO A 9 1.69 -21.96 -4.34
CA PRO A 9 2.37 -21.86 -3.04
C PRO A 9 1.49 -22.51 -1.97
N PRO A 10 2.07 -23.08 -0.91
CA PRO A 10 1.29 -23.70 0.15
C PRO A 10 0.36 -22.67 0.73
N LEU A 11 -0.94 -22.97 0.65
CA LEU A 11 -2.00 -22.21 1.33
C LEU A 11 -1.61 -22.10 2.80
N LEU A 12 -1.48 -20.87 3.28
CA LEU A 12 -1.39 -20.61 4.70
C LEU A 12 -2.55 -21.36 5.38
N SER A 13 -2.21 -22.19 6.32
CA SER A 13 -3.12 -23.15 6.99
C SER A 13 -4.39 -22.47 7.47
N SER A 14 -5.50 -22.91 6.88
CA SER A 14 -6.86 -22.99 7.40
C SER A 14 -7.25 -22.23 8.66
N ALA A 15 -8.33 -21.46 8.54
CA ALA A 15 -9.27 -21.07 9.58
C ALA A 15 -8.62 -20.50 10.85
N LEU A 16 -8.26 -19.21 10.77
CA LEU A 16 -8.03 -18.43 11.97
C LEU A 16 -9.34 -18.38 12.76
N SER A 17 -9.35 -18.96 13.96
CA SER A 17 -10.38 -18.69 14.95
C SER A 17 -10.37 -17.19 15.22
N HIS A 18 -11.52 -16.54 15.32
CA HIS A 18 -11.64 -15.13 15.69
C HIS A 18 -10.85 -14.89 16.99
N GLY A 19 -9.69 -14.21 16.87
CA GLY A 19 -8.84 -13.87 18.00
C GLY A 19 -7.35 -14.23 17.90
N GLU A 20 -6.93 -15.05 16.94
CA GLU A 20 -5.49 -15.36 16.76
C GLU A 20 -4.84 -14.42 15.75
N TRP A 21 -3.79 -13.71 16.20
CA TRP A 21 -2.96 -12.87 15.34
C TRP A 21 -1.97 -13.71 14.54
N THR A 22 -1.87 -13.42 13.27
CA THR A 22 -0.76 -13.90 12.44
C THR A 22 0.40 -12.91 12.45
N SER A 23 1.58 -13.37 12.10
CA SER A 23 2.78 -12.52 12.09
C SER A 23 3.72 -12.86 10.96
N ASN A 24 4.40 -11.85 10.47
CA ASN A 24 5.53 -11.97 9.57
C ASN A 24 5.28 -12.93 8.41
N LEU A 25 4.56 -12.46 7.38
CA LEU A 25 4.42 -13.25 6.15
C LEU A 25 5.80 -13.64 5.61
N GLN A 26 5.87 -14.81 5.00
CA GLN A 26 7.04 -15.14 4.18
C GLN A 26 7.19 -14.05 3.11
N PRO A 27 8.42 -13.52 2.90
CA PRO A 27 8.61 -12.47 1.91
C PRO A 27 8.06 -12.89 0.55
N PRO A 28 7.11 -12.13 -0.03
CA PRO A 28 6.55 -12.43 -1.35
C PRO A 28 7.59 -12.15 -2.44
N HIS A 29 7.39 -12.70 -3.64
CA HIS A 29 8.25 -12.36 -4.78
C HIS A 29 7.85 -11.02 -5.40
N VAL A 30 6.55 -10.78 -5.56
CA VAL A 30 6.01 -9.55 -6.16
C VAL A 30 4.97 -8.93 -5.22
N VAL A 31 5.10 -7.64 -4.99
CA VAL A 31 4.22 -6.86 -4.11
C VAL A 31 3.67 -5.66 -4.86
N LEU A 32 2.39 -5.36 -4.65
CA LEU A 32 1.75 -4.14 -5.10
C LEU A 32 1.17 -3.39 -3.91
N ALA A 33 1.71 -2.21 -3.60
CA ALA A 33 1.16 -1.29 -2.61
C ALA A 33 0.34 -0.19 -3.31
N ILE A 34 -0.91 0.01 -2.87
CA ILE A 34 -1.87 0.94 -3.50
C ILE A 34 -2.23 2.03 -2.49
N GLY A 35 -1.78 3.26 -2.73
CA GLY A 35 -2.09 4.45 -1.94
C GLY A 35 -3.08 5.36 -2.65
N ALA A 36 -3.84 6.15 -1.89
CA ALA A 36 -4.66 7.21 -2.45
C ALA A 36 -3.80 8.37 -2.95
N HIS A 37 -2.85 8.82 -2.12
CA HIS A 37 -1.98 9.95 -2.40
C HIS A 37 -0.50 9.57 -2.37
N PRO A 38 0.40 10.37 -2.97
CA PRO A 38 1.83 10.23 -2.73
C PRO A 38 2.13 10.45 -1.24
N ASP A 39 2.78 9.48 -0.58
CA ASP A 39 3.17 9.31 0.82
C ASP A 39 2.35 8.26 1.61
N ASP A 40 1.12 7.96 1.25
CA ASP A 40 0.27 7.01 1.97
C ASP A 40 0.93 5.63 2.16
N ILE A 41 1.62 5.15 1.13
CA ILE A 41 2.27 3.83 1.12
C ILE A 41 3.37 3.79 2.18
N GLU A 42 4.19 4.83 2.24
CA GLU A 42 5.26 4.95 3.21
C GLU A 42 4.71 5.05 4.64
N PHE A 43 3.62 5.80 4.85
CA PHE A 43 2.94 5.86 6.14
C PHE A 43 2.32 4.51 6.52
N GLY A 44 1.61 3.87 5.59
CA GLY A 44 0.85 2.65 5.84
C GLY A 44 1.72 1.41 6.10
N CYS A 45 2.72 1.19 5.24
CA CYS A 45 3.47 -0.07 5.21
C CYS A 45 4.96 0.05 4.85
N GLY A 46 5.56 1.24 4.94
CA GLY A 46 6.95 1.47 4.50
C GLY A 46 7.98 0.57 5.17
N GLY A 47 7.83 0.24 6.46
CA GLY A 47 8.73 -0.68 7.18
C GLY A 47 8.63 -2.10 6.65
N THR A 48 7.41 -2.58 6.41
CA THR A 48 7.14 -3.90 5.81
C THR A 48 7.72 -4.00 4.40
N LEU A 49 7.50 -2.97 3.57
CA LEU A 49 8.04 -2.94 2.21
C LEU A 49 9.57 -2.95 2.20
N ALA A 50 10.22 -2.17 3.08
CA ALA A 50 11.67 -2.17 3.21
C ALA A 50 12.21 -3.55 3.61
N LYS A 51 11.56 -4.21 4.56
CA LYS A 51 11.91 -5.58 4.98
C LYS A 51 11.81 -6.58 3.83
N TRP A 52 10.73 -6.53 3.08
CA TRP A 52 10.53 -7.46 1.96
C TRP A 52 11.46 -7.14 0.77
N ALA A 53 11.69 -5.87 0.47
CA ALA A 53 12.66 -5.46 -0.55
C ALA A 53 14.07 -5.99 -0.24
N ALA A 54 14.52 -5.89 1.02
CA ALA A 54 15.80 -6.44 1.46
C ALA A 54 15.87 -7.97 1.37
N SER A 55 14.72 -8.65 1.37
CA SER A 55 14.60 -10.09 1.14
C SER A 55 14.50 -10.46 -0.34
N GLY A 56 14.57 -9.48 -1.26
CA GLY A 56 14.57 -9.68 -2.71
C GLY A 56 13.18 -9.54 -3.37
N ALA A 57 12.15 -9.10 -2.65
CA ALA A 57 10.84 -8.85 -3.25
C ALA A 57 10.88 -7.69 -4.26
N MET A 58 10.18 -7.84 -5.37
CA MET A 58 9.91 -6.76 -6.32
C MET A 58 8.69 -5.97 -5.83
N ILE A 59 8.91 -4.71 -5.44
CA ILE A 59 7.87 -3.87 -4.88
C ILE A 59 7.40 -2.85 -5.93
N HIS A 60 6.10 -2.86 -6.23
CA HIS A 60 5.43 -1.87 -7.08
C HIS A 60 4.59 -0.93 -6.23
N HIS A 61 4.56 0.35 -6.60
CA HIS A 61 3.70 1.35 -6.02
C HIS A 61 2.66 1.80 -7.06
N LEU A 62 1.40 1.89 -6.64
CA LEU A 62 0.31 2.46 -7.43
C LEU A 62 -0.37 3.56 -6.61
N VAL A 63 -0.27 4.79 -7.09
CA VAL A 63 -0.89 5.96 -6.46
C VAL A 63 -2.09 6.39 -7.30
N LEU A 64 -3.26 6.50 -6.68
CA LEU A 64 -4.51 6.70 -7.42
C LEU A 64 -4.77 8.15 -7.77
N THR A 65 -4.38 9.11 -6.90
CA THR A 65 -4.60 10.54 -7.16
C THR A 65 -3.32 11.27 -7.52
N ASP A 66 -3.47 12.50 -7.96
CA ASP A 66 -2.37 13.39 -8.34
C ASP A 66 -1.73 14.11 -7.14
N GLY A 67 -2.38 14.12 -5.98
CA GLY A 67 -1.91 14.79 -4.78
C GLY A 67 -1.92 16.33 -4.86
N SER A 68 -2.71 16.90 -5.77
CA SER A 68 -2.71 18.35 -6.08
C SER A 68 -3.15 19.26 -4.93
N LYS A 69 -3.85 18.70 -3.92
CA LYS A 69 -4.34 19.47 -2.76
C LYS A 69 -3.46 19.32 -1.51
N GLY A 70 -2.25 18.75 -1.64
CA GLY A 70 -1.32 18.53 -0.52
C GLY A 70 -0.56 19.76 -0.07
N THR A 71 -1.16 20.95 -0.09
CA THR A 71 -0.54 22.20 0.37
C THR A 71 -1.58 23.12 1.02
N TRP A 72 -1.14 23.97 1.96
CA TRP A 72 -1.94 25.05 2.54
C TRP A 72 -1.73 26.40 1.82
N ASP A 73 -0.77 26.49 0.91
CA ASP A 73 -0.54 27.67 0.09
C ASP A 73 -1.62 27.78 -0.98
N VAL A 74 -2.48 28.80 -0.86
CA VAL A 74 -3.60 29.04 -1.79
C VAL A 74 -3.17 29.51 -3.17
N ASP A 75 -1.94 30.03 -3.27
CA ASP A 75 -1.34 30.53 -4.51
C ASP A 75 -0.38 29.52 -5.16
N ALA A 76 -0.30 28.30 -4.59
CA ALA A 76 0.60 27.26 -5.11
C ALA A 76 0.24 26.87 -6.55
N ASP A 77 1.26 26.71 -7.39
CA ASP A 77 1.12 26.08 -8.70
C ASP A 77 0.90 24.57 -8.50
N THR A 78 -0.36 24.15 -8.61
CA THR A 78 -0.73 22.75 -8.41
C THR A 78 -0.14 21.80 -9.44
N ALA A 79 0.15 22.26 -10.67
CA ALA A 79 0.81 21.43 -11.68
C ALA A 79 2.26 21.13 -11.28
N GLN A 80 3.00 22.12 -10.81
CA GLN A 80 4.34 21.91 -10.27
C GLN A 80 4.32 21.04 -9.02
N LEU A 81 3.33 21.21 -8.14
CA LEU A 81 3.17 20.37 -6.95
C LEU A 81 2.95 18.90 -7.33
N ILE A 82 2.10 18.60 -8.31
CA ILE A 82 1.87 17.24 -8.81
C ILE A 82 3.19 16.62 -9.29
N GLU A 83 3.93 17.30 -10.17
CA GLU A 83 5.22 16.81 -10.67
C GLU A 83 6.22 16.57 -9.53
N ARG A 84 6.30 17.49 -8.58
CA ARG A 84 7.17 17.38 -7.41
C ARG A 84 6.79 16.15 -6.56
N ARG A 85 5.52 15.98 -6.21
CA ARG A 85 5.04 14.84 -5.41
C ARG A 85 5.28 13.50 -6.11
N GLN A 86 5.13 13.44 -7.44
CA GLN A 86 5.49 12.24 -8.20
C GLN A 86 6.99 11.92 -8.13
N HIS A 87 7.86 12.92 -8.20
CA HIS A 87 9.31 12.74 -8.03
C HIS A 87 9.65 12.28 -6.60
N GLU A 88 9.01 12.88 -5.62
CA GLU A 88 9.17 12.51 -4.20
C GLU A 88 8.75 11.06 -3.94
N GLN A 89 7.62 10.62 -4.50
CA GLN A 89 7.15 9.23 -4.39
C GLN A 89 8.14 8.24 -5.02
N ARG A 90 8.71 8.55 -6.18
CA ARG A 90 9.73 7.69 -6.80
C ARG A 90 11.00 7.62 -5.93
N ARG A 91 11.44 8.75 -5.34
CA ARG A 91 12.57 8.75 -4.40
C ARG A 91 12.26 7.95 -3.13
N ALA A 92 11.04 8.06 -2.60
CA ALA A 92 10.59 7.30 -1.44
C ALA A 92 10.65 5.79 -1.72
N ALA A 93 10.09 5.34 -2.86
CA ALA A 93 10.16 3.95 -3.29
C ALA A 93 11.63 3.45 -3.39
N GLN A 94 12.52 4.24 -3.97
CA GLN A 94 13.95 3.90 -4.04
C GLN A 94 14.60 3.76 -2.65
N ARG A 95 14.24 4.64 -1.71
CA ARG A 95 14.75 4.57 -0.32
C ARG A 95 14.26 3.33 0.42
N LEU A 96 13.06 2.81 0.08
CA LEU A 96 12.58 1.53 0.58
C LEU A 96 13.26 0.32 -0.07
N GLY A 97 14.05 0.53 -1.13
CA GLY A 97 14.65 -0.56 -1.91
C GLY A 97 13.71 -1.16 -2.94
N ALA A 98 12.60 -0.50 -3.26
CA ALA A 98 11.66 -0.95 -4.28
C ALA A 98 12.30 -0.95 -5.68
N THR A 99 12.23 -2.09 -6.37
CA THR A 99 12.79 -2.29 -7.71
C THR A 99 11.72 -2.36 -8.81
N GLY A 100 10.46 -2.39 -8.43
CA GLY A 100 9.32 -2.41 -9.34
C GLY A 100 8.95 -1.01 -9.86
N GLU A 101 7.78 -0.92 -10.45
CA GLU A 101 7.26 0.31 -11.04
C GLU A 101 6.58 1.20 -10.00
N VAL A 102 6.66 2.51 -10.21
CA VAL A 102 5.85 3.52 -9.50
C VAL A 102 4.89 4.13 -10.51
N ARG A 103 3.62 3.74 -10.44
CA ARG A 103 2.54 4.19 -11.34
C ARG A 103 1.65 5.21 -10.66
N PHE A 104 1.13 6.17 -11.44
CA PHE A 104 0.17 7.18 -11.00
C PHE A 104 -1.04 7.14 -11.93
N LEU A 105 -2.26 7.10 -11.36
CA LEU A 105 -3.48 7.12 -12.16
C LEU A 105 -4.01 8.54 -12.41
N GLY A 106 -3.61 9.50 -11.57
CA GLY A 106 -3.86 10.92 -11.79
C GLY A 106 -5.31 11.36 -11.58
N ALA A 107 -6.10 10.64 -10.78
CA ALA A 107 -7.38 11.16 -10.31
C ALA A 107 -7.13 12.43 -9.47
N VAL A 108 -8.05 13.39 -9.52
CA VAL A 108 -7.89 14.64 -8.76
C VAL A 108 -7.94 14.35 -7.27
N ASP A 109 -6.95 14.84 -6.52
CA ASP A 109 -6.88 14.75 -5.06
C ASP A 109 -8.18 15.28 -4.42
N GLY A 110 -8.78 14.51 -3.49
CA GLY A 110 -10.05 14.82 -2.84
C GLY A 110 -11.29 14.49 -3.68
N GLU A 111 -11.13 14.00 -4.91
CA GLU A 111 -12.22 13.71 -5.85
C GLU A 111 -12.17 12.26 -6.38
N LEU A 112 -11.40 11.39 -5.74
CA LEU A 112 -11.33 9.97 -6.13
C LEU A 112 -12.70 9.31 -5.96
N VAL A 113 -13.23 8.74 -7.05
CA VAL A 113 -14.53 8.06 -7.06
C VAL A 113 -14.32 6.55 -7.16
N HIS A 114 -14.98 5.80 -6.28
CA HIS A 114 -15.09 4.36 -6.41
C HIS A 114 -16.13 4.02 -7.48
N ASP A 115 -15.68 3.83 -8.71
CA ASP A 115 -16.52 3.46 -9.85
C ASP A 115 -15.92 2.31 -10.67
N SER A 116 -16.68 1.80 -11.63
CA SER A 116 -16.27 0.67 -12.45
C SER A 116 -15.05 0.96 -13.33
N SER A 117 -14.82 2.20 -13.72
CA SER A 117 -13.67 2.59 -14.55
C SER A 117 -12.38 2.54 -13.75
N MET A 118 -12.41 3.05 -12.51
CA MET A 118 -11.25 3.01 -11.63
C MET A 118 -10.94 1.57 -11.18
N VAL A 119 -11.97 0.79 -10.86
CA VAL A 119 -11.83 -0.65 -10.54
C VAL A 119 -11.23 -1.41 -11.72
N ASP A 120 -11.67 -1.16 -12.96
CA ASP A 120 -11.12 -1.75 -14.18
C ASP A 120 -9.61 -1.43 -14.32
N THR A 121 -9.25 -0.15 -14.18
CA THR A 121 -7.86 0.31 -14.30
C THR A 121 -6.94 -0.34 -13.26
N VAL A 122 -7.37 -0.42 -12.01
CA VAL A 122 -6.60 -1.05 -10.94
C VAL A 122 -6.53 -2.57 -11.12
N ALA A 123 -7.62 -3.21 -11.54
CA ALA A 123 -7.64 -4.64 -11.87
C ALA A 123 -6.69 -4.97 -13.04
N LEU A 124 -6.59 -4.09 -14.05
CA LEU A 124 -5.61 -4.23 -15.13
C LEU A 124 -4.17 -4.17 -14.57
N ALA A 125 -3.88 -3.23 -13.69
CA ALA A 125 -2.57 -3.14 -13.05
C ALA A 125 -2.23 -4.42 -12.26
N ILE A 126 -3.18 -4.96 -11.47
CA ILE A 126 -3.01 -6.23 -10.74
C ILE A 126 -2.70 -7.38 -11.71
N ARG A 127 -3.43 -7.49 -12.82
CA ARG A 127 -3.19 -8.54 -13.83
C ARG A 127 -1.85 -8.41 -14.53
N GLN A 128 -1.39 -7.18 -14.79
CA GLN A 128 -0.11 -6.91 -15.45
C GLN A 128 1.09 -7.17 -14.55
N LEU A 129 0.98 -6.76 -13.28
CA LEU A 129 2.07 -6.85 -12.32
C LEU A 129 2.12 -8.19 -11.59
N THR A 130 1.03 -8.95 -11.62
CA THR A 130 0.89 -10.28 -11.01
C THR A 130 1.42 -10.37 -9.57
N PRO A 131 0.98 -9.49 -8.63
CA PRO A 131 1.50 -9.48 -7.27
C PRO A 131 1.05 -10.71 -6.48
N ASP A 132 1.96 -11.26 -5.67
CA ASP A 132 1.61 -12.28 -4.67
C ASP A 132 0.81 -11.65 -3.53
N VAL A 133 1.18 -10.42 -3.14
CA VAL A 133 0.54 -9.68 -2.05
C VAL A 133 0.19 -8.28 -2.52
N VAL A 134 -1.04 -7.85 -2.21
CA VAL A 134 -1.50 -6.47 -2.37
C VAL A 134 -1.61 -5.83 -1.00
N LEU A 135 -1.19 -4.57 -0.87
CA LEU A 135 -1.41 -3.76 0.32
C LEU A 135 -2.23 -2.51 -0.05
N GLY A 136 -3.12 -2.09 0.85
CA GLY A 136 -3.97 -0.91 0.62
C GLY A 136 -4.58 -0.36 1.90
N HIS A 137 -5.35 0.72 1.75
CA HIS A 137 -6.11 1.29 2.85
C HIS A 137 -7.22 0.34 3.31
N ASP A 138 -7.49 0.27 4.61
CA ASP A 138 -8.73 -0.33 5.12
C ASP A 138 -9.93 0.57 4.78
N PRO A 139 -10.85 0.14 3.88
CA PRO A 139 -12.00 0.95 3.50
C PRO A 139 -13.08 1.01 4.59
N TRP A 140 -13.10 0.04 5.51
CA TRP A 140 -14.12 -0.08 6.57
C TRP A 140 -13.72 0.62 7.86
N LYS A 141 -12.51 1.22 7.89
CA LYS A 141 -12.06 1.98 9.05
C LYS A 141 -13.11 3.00 9.48
N ARG A 142 -13.62 2.82 10.69
CA ARG A 142 -14.61 3.67 11.30
C ARG A 142 -14.09 5.10 11.45
N TYR A 143 -14.92 6.06 11.14
CA TYR A 143 -14.58 7.50 11.23
C TYR A 143 -13.41 7.95 10.34
N ARG A 144 -13.14 7.23 9.25
CA ARG A 144 -12.19 7.71 8.26
C ARG A 144 -12.79 8.93 7.53
N LEU A 145 -12.17 10.10 7.76
CA LEU A 145 -12.69 11.36 7.23
C LEU A 145 -12.31 11.56 5.76
N HIS A 146 -11.07 11.19 5.37
CA HIS A 146 -10.64 11.42 4.00
C HIS A 146 -11.36 10.47 3.04
N PRO A 147 -12.16 11.01 2.09
CA PRO A 147 -12.94 10.17 1.17
C PRO A 147 -12.03 9.32 0.28
N ASP A 148 -10.90 9.87 -0.19
CA ASP A 148 -10.00 9.16 -1.10
C ASP A 148 -9.38 7.92 -0.45
N HIS A 149 -9.00 7.96 0.84
CA HIS A 149 -8.48 6.77 1.52
C HIS A 149 -9.53 5.65 1.58
N ARG A 150 -10.80 6.00 1.85
CA ARG A 150 -11.90 5.02 1.85
C ARG A 150 -12.13 4.48 0.44
N ASN A 151 -12.19 5.37 -0.55
CA ASN A 151 -12.44 4.98 -1.94
C ASN A 151 -11.27 4.18 -2.51
N ALA A 152 -10.01 4.52 -2.19
CA ALA A 152 -8.84 3.74 -2.58
C ALA A 152 -8.90 2.30 -2.01
N GLY A 153 -9.30 2.15 -0.75
CA GLY A 153 -9.51 0.85 -0.15
C GLY A 153 -10.62 0.04 -0.83
N LEU A 154 -11.79 0.65 -1.11
CA LEU A 154 -12.89 -0.01 -1.83
C LEU A 154 -12.48 -0.42 -3.25
N ILE A 155 -11.82 0.48 -3.97
CA ILE A 155 -11.29 0.22 -5.32
C ILE A 155 -10.32 -0.97 -5.29
N THR A 156 -9.40 -1.00 -4.31
CA THR A 156 -8.42 -2.08 -4.15
C THR A 156 -9.11 -3.43 -3.95
N CYS A 157 -10.09 -3.50 -3.04
CA CYS A 157 -10.83 -4.73 -2.75
C CYS A 157 -11.60 -5.23 -3.98
N ASP A 158 -12.36 -4.36 -4.63
CA ASP A 158 -13.15 -4.71 -5.81
C ASP A 158 -12.28 -5.06 -7.02
N ALA A 159 -11.14 -4.37 -7.19
CA ALA A 159 -10.19 -4.66 -8.24
C ALA A 159 -9.53 -6.04 -8.08
N ILE A 160 -9.24 -6.48 -6.86
CA ILE A 160 -8.75 -7.83 -6.59
C ILE A 160 -9.79 -8.87 -7.00
N VAL A 161 -11.07 -8.67 -6.64
CA VAL A 161 -12.16 -9.56 -7.04
C VAL A 161 -12.29 -9.62 -8.56
N ALA A 162 -12.25 -8.47 -9.22
CA ALA A 162 -12.32 -8.38 -10.69
C ALA A 162 -11.08 -8.98 -11.37
N ALA A 163 -9.89 -8.81 -10.81
CA ALA A 163 -8.65 -9.33 -11.39
C ALA A 163 -8.54 -10.85 -11.32
N ARG A 164 -8.99 -11.47 -10.22
CA ARG A 164 -8.86 -12.91 -9.98
C ARG A 164 -9.80 -13.77 -10.81
N ASP A 165 -10.93 -13.22 -11.26
CA ASP A 165 -11.97 -13.98 -11.94
C ASP A 165 -11.82 -13.90 -13.47
N PRO A 166 -11.73 -15.04 -14.19
CA PRO A 166 -11.58 -15.05 -15.64
C PRO A 166 -12.81 -14.53 -16.41
N HIS A 167 -13.97 -14.42 -15.76
CA HIS A 167 -15.20 -13.94 -16.37
C HIS A 167 -15.38 -12.42 -16.24
N PHE A 168 -14.66 -11.78 -15.29
CA PHE A 168 -14.64 -10.34 -15.16
C PHE A 168 -13.65 -9.71 -16.14
N LEU A 169 -13.97 -8.51 -16.63
CA LEU A 169 -13.07 -7.67 -17.43
C LEU A 169 -12.38 -8.45 -18.56
N ARG A 170 -13.17 -9.23 -19.32
CA ARG A 170 -12.66 -10.11 -20.39
C ARG A 170 -11.91 -9.36 -21.48
N HIS A 171 -12.15 -8.06 -21.62
CA HIS A 171 -11.43 -7.20 -22.55
C HIS A 171 -9.94 -7.06 -22.21
N HIS A 172 -9.51 -7.25 -20.96
CA HIS A 172 -8.08 -7.23 -20.60
C HIS A 172 -7.29 -8.28 -21.36
N MET A 173 -7.83 -9.51 -21.49
CA MET A 173 -7.20 -10.54 -22.31
C MET A 173 -7.24 -10.16 -23.80
N ALA A 174 -8.38 -9.67 -24.28
CA ALA A 174 -8.56 -9.36 -25.72
C ALA A 174 -7.71 -8.17 -26.18
N THR A 175 -7.57 -7.14 -25.32
CA THR A 175 -6.91 -5.88 -25.68
C THR A 175 -5.44 -5.84 -25.25
N HIS A 176 -5.11 -6.42 -24.09
CA HIS A 176 -3.79 -6.33 -23.49
C HIS A 176 -3.05 -7.69 -23.40
N GLY A 177 -3.73 -8.80 -23.71
CA GLY A 177 -3.15 -10.14 -23.64
C GLY A 177 -2.86 -10.62 -22.21
N VAL A 178 -3.44 -9.97 -21.17
CA VAL A 178 -3.20 -10.32 -19.78
C VAL A 178 -4.31 -11.23 -19.23
N PRO A 179 -3.94 -12.41 -18.69
CA PRO A 179 -4.90 -13.32 -18.06
C PRO A 179 -5.38 -12.79 -16.71
N HIS A 180 -6.39 -13.46 -16.14
CA HIS A 180 -6.76 -13.24 -14.75
C HIS A 180 -5.59 -13.58 -13.82
N HIS A 181 -5.53 -12.88 -12.68
CA HIS A 181 -4.53 -13.10 -11.65
C HIS A 181 -5.15 -12.98 -10.26
N ARG A 182 -4.84 -13.94 -9.39
CA ARG A 182 -5.31 -14.00 -8.02
C ARG A 182 -4.13 -13.78 -7.07
N PRO A 183 -4.02 -12.65 -6.39
CA PRO A 183 -3.06 -12.49 -5.30
C PRO A 183 -3.30 -13.52 -4.19
N ALA A 184 -2.26 -13.89 -3.46
CA ALA A 184 -2.37 -14.80 -2.33
C ALA A 184 -2.93 -14.11 -1.08
N ALA A 185 -2.65 -12.81 -0.91
CA ALA A 185 -3.09 -12.06 0.26
C ALA A 185 -3.32 -10.58 -0.03
N LEU A 186 -4.22 -9.99 0.76
CA LEU A 186 -4.43 -8.54 0.88
C LEU A 186 -4.14 -8.12 2.33
N LEU A 187 -3.29 -7.12 2.50
CA LEU A 187 -3.01 -6.47 3.78
C LEU A 187 -3.60 -5.05 3.78
N LEU A 188 -4.54 -4.79 4.66
CA LEU A 188 -5.17 -3.50 4.82
C LEU A 188 -4.54 -2.76 6.01
N TRP A 189 -3.88 -1.62 5.75
CA TRP A 189 -3.27 -0.81 6.80
C TRP A 189 -4.26 0.13 7.48
N GLU A 190 -3.91 0.58 8.67
CA GLU A 190 -4.74 1.41 9.55
C GLU A 190 -6.10 0.78 9.89
N ALA A 191 -6.18 -0.55 9.91
CA ALA A 191 -7.40 -1.28 10.18
C ALA A 191 -7.94 -1.03 11.61
N ASP A 192 -9.26 -0.95 11.74
CA ASP A 192 -9.92 -0.93 13.06
C ASP A 192 -9.90 -2.29 13.75
N GLU A 193 -9.92 -3.37 12.96
CA GLU A 193 -9.91 -4.75 13.44
C GLU A 193 -8.70 -5.50 12.86
N PRO A 194 -7.48 -5.15 13.28
CA PRO A 194 -6.29 -5.81 12.79
C PRO A 194 -6.18 -7.25 13.32
N ASN A 195 -5.61 -8.14 12.51
CA ASN A 195 -5.39 -9.55 12.83
C ASN A 195 -3.97 -10.02 12.44
N HIS A 196 -3.13 -9.11 11.95
CA HIS A 196 -1.78 -9.41 11.48
C HIS A 196 -0.80 -8.30 11.85
N TYR A 197 0.44 -8.68 12.15
CA TYR A 197 1.53 -7.75 12.36
C TYR A 197 2.82 -8.19 11.65
N GLU A 198 3.58 -7.19 11.21
CA GLU A 198 4.92 -7.35 10.67
C GLU A 198 5.94 -6.71 11.62
N ASP A 199 6.93 -7.47 12.06
CA ASP A 199 8.06 -6.92 12.81
C ASP A 199 8.90 -6.04 11.87
N VAL A 200 8.94 -4.75 12.19
CA VAL A 200 9.71 -3.75 11.44
C VAL A 200 10.79 -3.09 12.31
N SER A 201 11.19 -3.72 13.42
CA SER A 201 12.15 -3.16 14.37
C SER A 201 13.48 -2.77 13.72
N GLY A 202 13.93 -3.52 12.71
CA GLY A 202 15.14 -3.22 11.94
C GLY A 202 14.95 -2.22 10.78
N TRP A 203 13.72 -1.73 10.52
CA TRP A 203 13.39 -1.00 9.29
C TRP A 203 12.82 0.39 9.54
N VAL A 204 12.75 0.81 10.81
CA VAL A 204 12.20 2.12 11.21
C VAL A 204 12.93 3.28 10.55
N ASP A 205 14.27 3.24 10.52
CA ASP A 205 15.07 4.31 9.92
C ASP A 205 14.91 4.35 8.39
N THR A 206 14.78 3.20 7.74
CA THR A 206 14.50 3.11 6.29
C THR A 206 13.12 3.70 5.97
N LYS A 207 12.09 3.36 6.75
CA LYS A 207 10.75 3.97 6.64
C LYS A 207 10.81 5.49 6.82
N LEU A 208 11.51 5.98 7.84
CA LEU A 208 11.67 7.41 8.07
C LEU A 208 12.38 8.10 6.89
N ALA A 209 13.46 7.52 6.38
CA ALA A 209 14.14 8.05 5.23
C ALA A 209 13.25 8.14 3.99
N ALA A 210 12.34 7.17 3.79
CA ALA A 210 11.38 7.19 2.70
C ALA A 210 10.32 8.28 2.90
N LEU A 211 9.75 8.39 4.09
CA LEU A 211 8.80 9.47 4.44
C LEU A 211 9.43 10.85 4.22
N GLU A 212 10.67 11.06 4.62
CA GLU A 212 11.41 12.31 4.45
C GLU A 212 11.75 12.64 2.99
N ALA A 213 11.51 11.73 2.05
CA ALA A 213 11.59 12.06 0.63
C ALA A 213 10.44 12.97 0.16
N HIS A 214 9.33 13.00 0.89
CA HIS A 214 8.15 13.83 0.61
C HIS A 214 8.29 15.24 1.20
N GLU A 215 9.30 15.96 0.73
CA GLU A 215 9.65 17.29 1.25
C GLU A 215 8.52 18.31 1.09
N SER A 216 7.70 18.20 0.03
CA SER A 216 6.53 19.05 -0.17
C SER A 216 5.47 18.89 0.95
N GLN A 217 5.54 17.79 1.72
CA GLN A 217 4.59 17.45 2.78
C GLN A 217 5.11 17.79 4.20
N PHE A 218 6.25 18.46 4.31
CA PHE A 218 6.83 18.80 5.62
C PHE A 218 5.88 19.67 6.44
N GLU A 219 5.29 20.69 5.85
CA GLU A 219 4.34 21.57 6.54
C GLU A 219 2.97 20.93 6.68
N SER A 220 2.37 20.48 5.58
CA SER A 220 0.98 20.02 5.54
C SER A 220 0.74 18.73 6.33
N THR A 221 1.58 17.71 6.11
CA THR A 221 1.41 16.37 6.68
C THR A 221 2.32 16.15 7.89
N MET A 222 3.60 16.52 7.80
CA MET A 222 4.58 16.26 8.86
C MET A 222 4.58 17.32 9.95
N LYS A 223 3.94 18.47 9.71
CA LYS A 223 3.74 19.58 10.67
C LYS A 223 5.08 20.17 11.17
N THR A 224 6.00 20.40 10.24
CA THR A 224 7.25 21.12 10.51
C THR A 224 7.36 22.32 9.60
N THR A 225 7.71 23.48 10.16
CA THR A 225 7.82 24.77 9.44
C THR A 225 9.25 25.24 9.31
N ASP A 226 10.17 24.69 10.08
CA ASP A 226 11.58 25.08 10.15
C ASP A 226 12.54 24.02 9.57
N GLY A 227 11.98 22.93 9.04
CA GLY A 227 12.74 21.79 8.50
C GLY A 227 13.29 20.83 9.56
N ASP A 228 13.06 21.09 10.85
CA ASP A 228 13.40 20.14 11.91
C ASP A 228 12.36 18.99 12.00
N LEU A 229 12.75 17.83 11.51
CA LEU A 229 11.93 16.62 11.51
C LEU A 229 12.02 15.80 12.80
N SER A 230 12.72 16.28 13.84
CA SER A 230 12.95 15.51 15.07
C SER A 230 11.63 15.08 15.75
N ALA A 231 10.68 16.00 15.88
CA ALA A 231 9.37 15.72 16.45
C ALA A 231 8.55 14.75 15.57
N PHE A 232 8.63 14.88 14.26
CA PHE A 232 8.00 13.95 13.32
C PHE A 232 8.58 12.55 13.45
N ARG A 233 9.90 12.42 13.43
CA ARG A 233 10.60 11.14 13.65
C ARG A 233 10.22 10.50 14.97
N GLY A 234 10.14 11.29 16.04
CA GLY A 234 9.67 10.84 17.35
C GLY A 234 8.28 10.21 17.27
N ARG A 235 7.30 10.92 16.68
CA ARG A 235 5.93 10.43 16.54
C ARG A 235 5.83 9.11 15.77
N ILE A 236 6.61 8.97 14.68
CA ILE A 236 6.61 7.72 13.90
C ILE A 236 7.21 6.57 14.71
N ARG A 237 8.36 6.79 15.38
CA ARG A 237 8.96 5.77 16.24
C ARG A 237 8.05 5.35 17.38
N ASP A 238 7.45 6.31 18.08
CA ASP A 238 6.55 6.07 19.21
C ASP A 238 5.30 5.28 18.74
N ARG A 239 4.74 5.63 17.58
CA ARG A 239 3.61 4.89 17.00
C ARG A 239 4.00 3.44 16.72
N LEU A 240 5.12 3.19 16.04
CA LEU A 240 5.54 1.83 15.70
C LEU A 240 5.91 1.01 16.95
N ALA A 241 6.54 1.63 17.95
CA ALA A 241 6.83 0.99 19.23
C ALA A 241 5.54 0.65 19.99
N THR A 242 4.56 1.56 20.01
CA THR A 242 3.25 1.31 20.62
C THR A 242 2.53 0.13 19.96
N LEU A 243 2.61 0.01 18.63
CA LEU A 243 2.03 -1.11 17.88
C LEU A 243 2.80 -2.43 18.11
N GLY A 244 4.11 -2.36 18.29
CA GLY A 244 4.95 -3.54 18.54
C GLY A 244 4.87 -4.07 19.97
N ALA A 245 4.67 -3.21 20.96
CA ALA A 245 4.72 -3.56 22.38
C ALA A 245 3.78 -4.73 22.79
N PRO A 246 2.51 -4.83 22.33
CA PRO A 246 1.64 -5.95 22.65
C PRO A 246 2.16 -7.30 22.14
N HIS A 247 3.05 -7.29 21.16
CA HIS A 247 3.63 -8.47 20.51
C HIS A 247 5.07 -8.73 20.96
N GLY A 248 5.59 -7.97 21.94
CA GLY A 248 6.97 -8.09 22.43
C GLY A 248 8.04 -7.60 21.44
N LEU A 249 7.66 -6.71 20.51
CA LEU A 249 8.51 -6.17 19.45
C LEU A 249 8.92 -4.73 19.73
N GLY A 250 10.10 -4.34 19.22
CA GLY A 250 10.57 -2.96 19.30
C GLY A 250 9.77 -2.01 18.39
N ALA A 251 9.26 -2.51 17.27
CA ALA A 251 8.39 -1.78 16.35
C ALA A 251 7.61 -2.75 15.48
N ALA A 252 6.34 -2.44 15.19
CA ALA A 252 5.50 -3.21 14.28
C ALA A 252 4.65 -2.31 13.38
N GLU A 253 4.33 -2.83 12.22
CA GLU A 253 3.20 -2.38 11.41
C GLU A 253 2.08 -3.40 11.52
N ILE A 254 0.83 -2.94 11.65
CA ILE A 254 -0.33 -3.82 11.85
C ILE A 254 -1.32 -3.68 10.70
N PHE A 255 -1.97 -4.80 10.38
CA PHE A 255 -2.85 -4.92 9.22
C PHE A 255 -4.08 -5.76 9.54
N HIS A 256 -5.11 -5.61 8.73
CA HIS A 256 -6.10 -6.65 8.56
C HIS A 256 -5.68 -7.51 7.35
N LEU A 257 -5.33 -8.75 7.60
CA LEU A 257 -4.95 -9.74 6.59
C LEU A 257 -6.20 -10.46 6.09
N ILE A 258 -6.34 -10.54 4.76
CA ILE A 258 -7.27 -11.41 4.06
C ILE A 258 -6.44 -12.32 3.15
N ASP A 259 -6.43 -13.62 3.44
CA ASP A 259 -5.61 -14.64 2.78
C ASP A 259 -6.41 -15.64 1.92
N GLN A 260 -7.73 -15.47 1.87
CA GLN A 260 -8.65 -16.28 1.05
C GLN A 260 -9.31 -15.42 -0.03
N LEU A 261 -8.51 -14.91 -0.93
CA LEU A 261 -8.93 -14.00 -2.00
C LEU A 261 -9.60 -14.70 -3.17
#